data_c26f389b0463fbee52f9f070489a4ccc
#
_entry.id   c26f389b0463fbee52f9f070489a4ccc
#
_cell.length_a   1.000
_cell.length_b   1.000
_cell.length_c   1.000
_cell.angle_alpha   90.00
_cell.angle_beta   90.00
_cell.angle_gamma   90.00
#
_symmetry.space_group_name_H-M   'P 1'
#
loop_
_entity.id
_entity.type
_entity.pdbx_description
1 polymer ?
#
loop_
_entity_poly.entity_id
_entity_poly.type
_entity_poly.pdbx_seq_one_letter_code
_entity_poly.pdbx_strand_id
1 'polypeptide(L)'
;MNKGLVTVFGGSGFLGKYVVRALVKEGWRVRVAVRRPHTAQELKVIGNVGQVQLVQANLRFEKSVDAAIVGSDAVINLVALLFEKGSQNFEAL
;
A
#
# COMPACT_ATOMS: atom_id res chain seq x y z
N MET A 1 -13.71 4.31 15.10
CA MET A 1 -14.54 3.62 14.14
C MET A 1 -13.76 3.22 12.93
N ASN A 2 -14.01 2.03 12.43
CA ASN A 2 -13.25 1.49 11.34
C ASN A 2 -13.82 1.97 10.01
N LYS A 3 -13.00 2.57 9.18
CA LYS A 3 -13.45 3.04 7.87
C LYS A 3 -13.42 1.94 6.82
N GLY A 4 -12.83 0.80 7.14
CA GLY A 4 -12.72 -0.30 6.21
C GLY A 4 -11.27 -0.66 5.96
N LEU A 5 -11.04 -1.38 4.87
CA LEU A 5 -9.72 -1.86 4.52
C LEU A 5 -9.24 -1.14 3.26
N VAL A 6 -8.04 -0.58 3.32
CA VAL A 6 -7.41 0.02 2.15
C VAL A 6 -6.13 -0.74 1.84
N THR A 7 -5.92 -1.07 0.57
CA THR A 7 -4.69 -1.71 0.14
C THR A 7 -3.81 -0.65 -0.50
N VAL A 8 -2.54 -0.58 -0.05
CA VAL A 8 -1.59 0.40 -0.53
C VAL A 8 -0.45 -0.34 -1.22
N PHE A 9 -0.23 -0.05 -2.49
CA PHE A 9 0.89 -0.62 -3.23
C PHE A 9 2.07 0.31 -3.13
N GLY A 10 3.24 -0.25 -2.80
CA GLY A 10 4.45 0.54 -2.73
C GLY A 10 4.62 1.32 -1.45
N GLY A 11 4.06 0.82 -0.36
CA GLY A 11 4.08 1.54 0.89
C GLY A 11 5.36 1.49 1.71
N SER A 12 6.41 0.88 1.18
CA SER A 12 7.62 0.65 1.98
C SER A 12 8.61 1.81 1.98
N GLY A 13 8.47 2.79 1.10
CA GLY A 13 9.39 3.91 1.08
C GLY A 13 8.96 5.02 2.03
N PHE A 14 9.67 6.13 1.98
CA PHE A 14 9.40 7.27 2.84
C PHE A 14 7.96 7.78 2.67
N LEU A 15 7.56 7.97 1.42
CA LEU A 15 6.22 8.44 1.14
C LEU A 15 5.19 7.41 1.59
N GLY A 16 5.50 6.12 1.41
CA GLY A 16 4.61 5.05 1.82
C GLY A 16 4.37 5.05 3.31
N LYS A 17 5.42 5.24 4.10
CA LYS A 17 5.27 5.28 5.54
C LYS A 17 4.37 6.43 5.97
N TYR A 18 4.53 7.56 5.32
CA TYR A 18 3.74 8.74 5.62
C TYR A 18 2.26 8.47 5.33
N VAL A 19 1.97 7.88 4.17
CA VAL A 19 0.61 7.58 3.77
C VAL A 19 -0.03 6.54 4.68
N VAL A 20 0.72 5.48 4.99
CA VAL A 20 0.20 4.42 5.86
C VAL A 20 -0.14 5.01 7.24
N ARG A 21 0.74 5.85 7.76
CA ARG A 21 0.53 6.46 9.05
C ARG A 21 -0.72 7.34 9.05
N ALA A 22 -0.90 8.10 7.98
CA ALA A 22 -2.06 8.96 7.85
C ALA A 22 -3.36 8.16 7.78
N LEU A 23 -3.35 7.05 7.02
CA LEU A 23 -4.52 6.21 6.90
C LEU A 23 -4.89 5.55 8.22
N VAL A 24 -3.89 5.08 8.94
CA VAL A 24 -4.11 4.47 10.24
C VAL A 24 -4.74 5.47 11.20
N LYS A 25 -4.26 6.70 11.16
CA LYS A 25 -4.77 7.74 12.02
C LYS A 25 -6.23 8.06 11.71
N GLU A 26 -6.63 7.89 10.45
CA GLU A 26 -8.01 8.12 10.05
C GLU A 26 -8.94 6.95 10.34
N GLY A 27 -8.41 5.86 10.85
CA GLY A 27 -9.24 4.72 11.21
C GLY A 27 -9.31 3.60 10.20
N TRP A 28 -8.45 3.64 9.18
CA TRP A 28 -8.42 2.56 8.20
C TRP A 28 -7.61 1.38 8.71
N ARG A 29 -8.03 0.19 8.30
CA ARG A 29 -7.14 -0.95 8.37
C ARG A 29 -6.37 -0.91 7.06
N VAL A 30 -5.07 -1.15 7.11
CA VAL A 30 -4.22 -0.97 5.95
C VAL A 30 -3.53 -2.28 5.58
N ARG A 31 -3.64 -2.66 4.32
CA ARG A 31 -2.90 -3.79 3.79
C ARG A 31 -1.85 -3.23 2.86
N VAL A 32 -0.59 -3.40 3.22
CA VAL A 32 0.51 -2.87 2.42
C VAL A 32 1.02 -3.98 1.52
N ALA A 33 0.89 -3.78 0.22
CA ALA A 33 1.29 -4.76 -0.77
C ALA A 33 2.65 -4.37 -1.33
N VAL A 34 3.66 -5.19 -1.07
CA VAL A 34 5.03 -4.90 -1.47
C VAL A 34 5.67 -6.14 -2.06
N ARG A 35 6.72 -5.96 -2.85
CA ARG A 35 7.39 -7.08 -3.47
C ARG A 35 8.13 -7.92 -2.43
N ARG A 36 8.68 -7.28 -1.42
CA ARG A 36 9.45 -7.97 -0.39
C ARG A 36 8.97 -7.55 0.99
N PRO A 37 7.96 -8.23 1.51
CA PRO A 37 7.39 -7.83 2.81
C PRO A 37 8.40 -7.74 3.95
N HIS A 38 9.46 -8.56 3.91
CA HIS A 38 10.43 -8.54 4.98
C HIS A 38 11.21 -7.22 5.06
N THR A 39 11.20 -6.42 4.01
CA THR A 39 11.88 -5.12 4.04
C THR A 39 10.99 -4.02 4.58
N ALA A 40 9.74 -4.32 4.86
CA ALA A 40 8.77 -3.33 5.32
C ALA A 40 8.16 -3.69 6.67
N GLN A 41 8.82 -4.56 7.43
CA GLN A 41 8.28 -5.01 8.70
C GLN A 41 8.00 -3.88 9.68
N GLU A 42 8.75 -2.81 9.61
CA GLU A 42 8.56 -1.70 10.52
C GLU A 42 7.18 -1.05 10.39
N LEU A 43 6.50 -1.25 9.27
CA LEU A 43 5.18 -0.69 9.10
C LEU A 43 4.14 -1.38 9.97
N LYS A 44 4.40 -2.60 10.38
CA LYS A 44 3.43 -3.36 11.16
C LYS A 44 3.20 -2.80 12.55
N VAL A 45 4.12 -1.99 13.04
CA VAL A 45 3.96 -1.40 14.36
C VAL A 45 3.22 -0.07 14.35
N ILE A 46 2.83 0.41 13.17
CA ILE A 46 2.06 1.64 13.08
C ILE A 46 0.63 1.34 13.49
N GLY A 47 0.10 2.11 14.40
CA GLY A 47 -1.27 1.93 14.86
C GLY A 47 -1.43 0.79 15.85
N ASN A 48 -2.62 0.23 15.89
CA ASN A 48 -2.93 -0.86 16.81
C ASN A 48 -2.43 -2.18 16.25
N VAL A 49 -2.29 -3.15 17.12
CA VAL A 49 -1.85 -4.48 16.69
C VAL A 49 -2.80 -5.01 15.62
N GLY A 50 -2.25 -5.43 14.51
CA GLY A 50 -3.05 -5.99 13.43
C GLY A 50 -3.71 -4.97 12.53
N GLN A 51 -3.54 -3.69 12.80
CA GLN A 51 -4.15 -2.66 11.96
C GLN A 51 -3.43 -2.55 10.62
N VAL A 52 -2.13 -2.79 10.60
CA VAL A 52 -1.34 -2.79 9.36
C VAL A 52 -0.90 -4.21 9.06
N GLN A 53 -1.19 -4.68 7.86
CA GLN A 53 -0.87 -6.02 7.42
C GLN A 53 0.00 -5.94 6.18
N LEU A 54 1.02 -6.76 6.09
CA LEU A 54 1.89 -6.78 4.92
C LEU A 54 1.56 -8.00 4.06
N VAL A 55 1.46 -7.79 2.75
CA VAL A 55 1.27 -8.91 1.83
C VAL A 55 2.23 -8.74 0.68
N GLN A 56 2.58 -9.86 0.06
CA GLN A 56 3.47 -9.81 -1.07
C GLN A 56 2.66 -9.62 -2.35
N ALA A 57 3.11 -8.69 -3.18
CA ALA A 57 2.49 -8.48 -4.47
C ALA A 57 3.52 -7.96 -5.45
N ASN A 58 3.43 -8.43 -6.68
CA ASN A 58 4.29 -7.97 -7.74
C ASN A 58 3.39 -7.40 -8.83
N LEU A 59 3.52 -6.11 -9.10
CA LEU A 59 2.66 -5.45 -10.07
C LEU A 59 2.79 -5.98 -11.48
N ARG A 60 3.83 -6.76 -11.75
CA ARG A 60 3.99 -7.39 -13.05
C ARG A 60 3.04 -8.57 -13.25
N PHE A 61 2.52 -9.12 -12.16
CA PHE A 61 1.65 -10.28 -12.23
C PHE A 61 0.26 -9.91 -11.78
N GLU A 62 -0.65 -9.84 -12.72
CA GLU A 62 -2.01 -9.42 -12.50
C GLU A 62 -2.71 -10.21 -11.41
N LYS A 63 -2.48 -11.52 -11.36
CA LYS A 63 -3.10 -12.34 -10.33
C LYS A 63 -2.63 -11.97 -8.94
N SER A 64 -1.37 -11.55 -8.82
CA SER A 64 -0.82 -11.13 -7.55
C SER A 64 -1.50 -9.85 -7.07
N VAL A 65 -1.75 -8.93 -8.01
CA VAL A 65 -2.41 -7.68 -7.70
C VAL A 65 -3.86 -7.95 -7.28
N ASP A 66 -4.56 -8.81 -8.02
CA ASP A 66 -5.94 -9.15 -7.71
C ASP A 66 -6.04 -9.76 -6.32
N ALA A 67 -5.11 -10.64 -5.97
CA ALA A 67 -5.13 -11.27 -4.67
C ALA A 67 -4.89 -10.26 -3.55
N ALA A 68 -4.04 -9.27 -3.82
CA ALA A 68 -3.71 -8.27 -2.81
C ALA A 68 -4.88 -7.33 -2.50
N ILE A 69 -5.77 -7.12 -3.47
CA ILE A 69 -6.87 -6.18 -3.26
C ILE A 69 -8.18 -6.83 -2.84
N VAL A 70 -8.20 -8.16 -2.72
CA VAL A 70 -9.42 -8.85 -2.30
C VAL A 70 -9.91 -8.32 -0.97
N GLY A 71 -11.17 -7.94 -0.93
CA GLY A 71 -11.79 -7.44 0.28
C GLY A 71 -11.50 -6.00 0.61
N SER A 72 -10.73 -5.30 -0.24
CA SER A 72 -10.42 -3.91 0.02
C SER A 72 -11.57 -3.00 -0.36
N ASP A 73 -11.78 -1.97 0.44
CA ASP A 73 -12.77 -0.94 0.15
C ASP A 73 -12.16 0.17 -0.69
N ALA A 74 -10.84 0.30 -0.65
CA ALA A 74 -10.13 1.32 -1.42
C ALA A 74 -8.75 0.82 -1.77
N VAL A 75 -8.13 1.36 -2.81
CA VAL A 75 -6.79 0.97 -3.24
C VAL A 75 -6.01 2.23 -3.58
N ILE A 76 -4.77 2.30 -3.07
CA ILE A 76 -3.88 3.41 -3.36
C ILE A 76 -2.61 2.85 -4.00
N ASN A 77 -2.22 3.39 -5.13
CA ASN A 77 -1.04 2.91 -5.83
C ASN A 77 0.07 3.95 -5.83
N LEU A 78 0.96 3.85 -4.85
CA LEU A 78 2.07 4.79 -4.72
C LEU A 78 3.17 4.50 -5.73
N VAL A 79 3.23 3.27 -6.21
CA VAL A 79 4.22 2.92 -7.22
C VAL A 79 3.95 3.71 -8.49
N ALA A 80 2.70 3.80 -8.88
CA ALA A 80 2.34 4.56 -10.07
C ALA A 80 2.64 6.04 -9.89
N LEU A 81 2.38 6.58 -8.71
CA LEU A 81 2.67 7.98 -8.45
C LEU A 81 4.15 8.28 -8.53
N LEU A 82 4.99 7.41 -7.97
CA LEU A 82 6.41 7.62 -8.02
C LEU A 82 6.93 7.51 -9.45
N PHE A 83 6.39 6.57 -10.20
CA PHE A 83 6.79 6.37 -11.56
C PHE A 83 6.39 7.57 -12.42
N GLU A 84 5.23 8.09 -12.18
CA GLU A 84 4.74 9.24 -12.91
C GLU A 84 5.61 10.47 -12.66
N LYS A 85 6.07 10.68 -11.45
CA LYS A 85 6.95 11.76 -11.16
C LYS A 85 8.31 11.61 -11.80
N GLY A 86 8.77 10.38 -11.95
CA GLY A 86 10.06 10.11 -12.53
C GLY A 86 10.07 10.09 -14.05
N SER A 87 8.89 10.01 -14.66
CA SER A 87 8.80 9.93 -16.11
C SER A 87 7.72 10.82 -16.62
N GLN A 88 8.08 11.75 -17.46
CA GLN A 88 7.12 12.63 -18.02
C GLN A 88 6.21 11.96 -18.98
N ASN A 89 6.61 10.85 -19.51
CA ASN A 89 5.80 10.18 -20.47
C ASN A 89 4.61 9.51 -19.91
N PHE A 90 4.59 9.33 -18.63
CA PHE A 90 3.53 8.61 -18.01
C PHE A 90 2.20 9.25 -18.21
N GLU A 91 2.18 10.55 -18.26
CA GLU A 91 0.96 11.23 -18.46
C GLU A 91 0.40 11.07 -19.81
N ALA A 92 1.18 10.67 -20.73
CA ALA A 92 0.72 10.50 -22.07
C ALA A 92 -0.19 9.29 -22.15
N LEU A 93 -0.17 8.49 -21.15
CA LEU A 93 -1.06 7.38 -21.12
C LEU A 93 -2.48 7.85 -20.90
#